data_86ff6466ed24ac43d81a453f3a4d334e
#
_entry.id   86ff6466ed24ac43d81a453f3a4d334e
#
_cell.length_a   1.000
_cell.length_b   1.000
_cell.length_c   1.000
_cell.angle_alpha   90.00
_cell.angle_beta   90.00
_cell.angle_gamma   90.00
#
_symmetry.space_group_name_H-M   'P 1'
#
loop_
_entity.id
_entity.type
_entity.pdbx_description
1 polymer ?
#
loop_
_entity_poly.entity_id
_entity_poly.type
_entity_poly.pdbx_seq_one_letter_code
_entity_poly.pdbx_strand_id
1 'polypeptide(L)'
;MWDGKEKAAMAGKCNALLMADRVIREDNGKRGIIGSFNTFTFPTFPATAPPFHVYANVEDFSGAHEFSVTIAREGAELVVFSAGGEIKFESGGSEVELILPAFGVTFPKEGVYNLIFRIGNNQYGSRRIIVNRKQAGGT
;
A
#
# COMPACT_ATOMS: atom_id res chain seq x y z
N MET A 1 -18.65 -17.33 -24.18
CA MET A 1 -17.64 -16.64 -24.99
C MET A 1 -17.13 -15.41 -24.27
N TRP A 2 -15.86 -15.27 -24.20
CA TRP A 2 -15.26 -14.08 -23.63
C TRP A 2 -15.51 -12.87 -24.56
N ASP A 3 -15.83 -11.71 -24.01
CA ASP A 3 -16.00 -10.52 -24.80
C ASP A 3 -14.96 -9.45 -24.42
N GLY A 4 -14.69 -8.53 -25.35
CA GLY A 4 -13.69 -7.50 -25.16
C GLY A 4 -14.04 -6.48 -24.08
N LYS A 5 -15.31 -6.41 -23.70
CA LYS A 5 -15.74 -5.48 -22.66
C LYS A 5 -15.25 -5.91 -21.28
N GLU A 6 -15.31 -7.20 -20.98
CA GLU A 6 -14.82 -7.69 -19.70
C GLU A 6 -13.34 -7.42 -19.56
N LYS A 7 -12.57 -7.69 -20.60
CA LYS A 7 -11.14 -7.43 -20.57
C LYS A 7 -10.84 -5.93 -20.45
N ALA A 8 -11.61 -5.10 -21.16
CA ALA A 8 -11.44 -3.66 -21.08
C ALA A 8 -11.77 -3.13 -19.68
N ALA A 9 -12.84 -3.65 -19.07
CA ALA A 9 -13.23 -3.25 -17.72
C ALA A 9 -12.20 -3.65 -16.67
N MET A 10 -11.39 -4.67 -16.96
CA MET A 10 -10.36 -5.17 -16.05
C MET A 10 -8.95 -4.73 -16.47
N ALA A 11 -8.85 -3.76 -17.36
CA ALA A 11 -7.57 -3.30 -17.86
C ALA A 11 -6.81 -2.42 -16.87
N GLY A 12 -7.46 -2.03 -15.78
CA GLY A 12 -6.83 -1.18 -14.78
C GLY A 12 -5.62 -1.82 -14.13
N LYS A 13 -4.68 -1.00 -13.71
CA LYS A 13 -3.43 -1.47 -13.11
C LYS A 13 -2.94 -0.54 -12.03
N CYS A 14 -2.12 -1.09 -11.16
CA CYS A 14 -1.39 -0.35 -10.15
C CYS A 14 0.05 -0.19 -10.64
N ASN A 15 0.45 1.04 -10.90
CA ASN A 15 1.78 1.34 -11.41
C ASN A 15 2.83 1.39 -10.32
N ALA A 16 2.41 1.73 -9.11
CA ALA A 16 3.32 1.85 -7.97
C ALA A 16 2.57 1.57 -6.68
N LEU A 17 3.24 0.92 -5.76
CA LEU A 17 2.77 0.69 -4.41
C LEU A 17 3.99 0.68 -3.51
N LEU A 18 4.06 1.62 -2.56
CA LEU A 18 5.22 1.71 -1.70
C LEU A 18 4.87 2.38 -0.37
N MET A 19 5.80 2.28 0.56
CA MET A 19 5.76 2.99 1.82
C MET A 19 6.88 4.00 1.84
N ALA A 20 6.65 5.13 2.48
CA ALA A 20 7.64 6.18 2.62
C ALA A 20 7.45 6.93 3.93
N ASP A 21 8.50 7.57 4.40
CA ASP A 21 8.39 8.41 5.58
C ASP A 21 7.39 9.53 5.37
N ARG A 22 7.43 10.13 4.18
CA ARG A 22 6.48 11.18 3.79
C ARG A 22 6.24 11.18 2.29
N VAL A 23 5.04 11.58 1.92
CA VAL A 23 4.70 11.92 0.55
C VAL A 23 4.22 13.36 0.57
N ILE A 24 4.86 14.22 -0.20
CA ILE A 24 4.56 15.65 -0.23
C ILE A 24 4.02 16.05 -1.58
N ARG A 25 3.35 17.20 -1.63
CA ARG A 25 2.89 17.79 -2.86
C ARG A 25 3.82 18.96 -3.18
N GLU A 26 4.45 18.90 -4.35
CA GLU A 26 5.30 20.00 -4.82
C GLU A 26 4.46 21.13 -5.41
N ASP A 27 5.04 22.30 -5.53
CA ASP A 27 4.34 23.47 -6.05
C ASP A 27 3.77 23.25 -7.45
N ASN A 28 4.40 22.41 -8.23
CA ASN A 28 3.96 22.09 -9.59
C ASN A 28 2.89 21.00 -9.63
N GLY A 29 2.40 20.54 -8.46
CA GLY A 29 1.40 19.48 -8.36
C GLY A 29 1.94 18.07 -8.39
N LYS A 30 3.22 17.89 -8.61
CA LYS A 30 3.84 16.56 -8.56
C LYS A 30 3.97 16.10 -7.12
N ARG A 31 4.13 14.79 -6.95
CA ARG A 31 4.35 14.20 -5.63
C ARG A 31 5.83 13.98 -5.40
N GLY A 32 6.29 14.36 -4.22
CA GLY A 32 7.63 14.04 -3.77
C GLY A 32 7.55 12.90 -2.77
N ILE A 33 8.32 11.85 -3.00
CA ILE A 33 8.36 10.68 -2.11
C ILE A 33 9.67 10.73 -1.36
N ILE A 34 9.59 10.83 -0.04
CA ILE A 34 10.75 11.01 0.82
C ILE A 34 10.90 9.81 1.73
N GLY A 35 12.05 9.14 1.64
CA GLY A 35 12.36 8.01 2.51
C GLY A 35 11.52 6.79 2.22
N SER A 36 11.54 6.29 0.97
CA SER A 36 10.86 5.04 0.65
C SER A 36 11.58 3.89 1.35
N PHE A 37 10.80 2.93 1.84
CA PHE A 37 11.36 1.81 2.58
C PHE A 37 10.43 0.60 2.51
N ASN A 38 10.95 -0.56 2.87
CA ASN A 38 10.13 -1.77 3.05
C ASN A 38 10.57 -2.59 4.25
N THR A 39 11.44 -2.05 5.09
CA THR A 39 11.99 -2.78 6.23
C THR A 39 11.83 -1.97 7.51
N PHE A 40 11.35 -2.62 8.55
CA PHE A 40 11.32 -2.08 9.90
C PHE A 40 12.26 -2.91 10.77
N THR A 41 12.93 -2.25 11.70
CA THR A 41 13.76 -2.94 12.68
C THR A 41 13.43 -2.39 14.05
N PHE A 42 13.06 -3.27 14.97
CA PHE A 42 12.65 -2.90 16.32
C PHE A 42 13.44 -3.69 17.36
N PRO A 43 13.75 -3.09 18.51
CA PRO A 43 14.46 -3.83 19.56
C PRO A 43 13.60 -4.86 20.27
N THR A 44 12.31 -4.58 20.44
CA THR A 44 11.40 -5.46 21.16
C THR A 44 10.03 -5.49 20.47
N PHE A 45 9.25 -6.51 20.77
CA PHE A 45 7.90 -6.69 20.25
C PHE A 45 6.91 -6.94 21.38
N PRO A 46 5.63 -6.54 21.23
CA PRO A 46 5.07 -5.85 20.06
C PRO A 46 5.68 -4.47 19.87
N ALA A 47 5.79 -4.04 18.63
CA ALA A 47 6.44 -2.78 18.28
C ALA A 47 5.52 -1.93 17.42
N THR A 48 5.42 -0.66 17.76
CA THR A 48 4.61 0.29 17.00
C THR A 48 5.51 1.11 16.09
N ALA A 49 5.19 1.11 14.81
CA ALA A 49 5.94 1.87 13.82
C ALA A 49 5.71 3.38 14.00
N PRO A 50 6.73 4.20 13.70
CA PRO A 50 6.50 5.64 13.54
C PRO A 50 5.50 5.87 12.40
N PRO A 51 4.78 6.98 12.39
CA PRO A 51 3.87 7.27 11.29
C PRO A 51 4.59 7.25 9.94
N PHE A 52 3.91 6.72 8.93
CA PHE A 52 4.44 6.66 7.57
C PHE A 52 3.29 6.83 6.58
N HIS A 53 3.62 6.93 5.30
CA HIS A 53 2.62 7.00 4.24
C HIS A 53 2.69 5.77 3.35
N VAL A 54 1.52 5.33 2.90
CA VAL A 54 1.40 4.37 1.83
C VAL A 54 1.02 5.15 0.57
N TYR A 55 1.76 4.93 -0.50
CA TYR A 55 1.53 5.57 -1.78
C TYR A 55 1.13 4.51 -2.79
N ALA A 56 0.06 4.77 -3.54
CA ALA A 56 -0.35 3.92 -4.65
C ALA A 56 -0.69 4.79 -5.86
N ASN A 57 -0.29 4.32 -7.02
CA ASN A 57 -0.63 4.96 -8.28
C ASN A 57 -1.40 3.97 -9.13
N VAL A 58 -2.60 4.32 -9.52
CA VAL A 58 -3.50 3.44 -10.29
C VAL A 58 -4.04 4.16 -11.50
N GLU A 59 -4.22 3.42 -12.59
CA GLU A 59 -4.74 3.98 -13.82
C GLU A 59 -5.58 2.98 -14.61
N ASP A 60 -6.26 3.49 -15.62
CA ASP A 60 -7.02 2.72 -16.60
C ASP A 60 -8.28 2.04 -16.07
N PHE A 61 -8.71 2.38 -14.87
CA PHE A 61 -10.04 2.02 -14.40
C PHE A 61 -11.02 3.09 -14.87
N SER A 62 -12.29 2.78 -14.84
CA SER A 62 -13.33 3.76 -15.12
C SER A 62 -14.41 3.68 -14.06
N GLY A 63 -15.00 4.83 -13.76
CA GLY A 63 -16.07 4.92 -12.78
C GLY A 63 -15.60 4.89 -11.34
N ALA A 64 -16.51 4.56 -10.45
CA ALA A 64 -16.25 4.54 -9.01
C ALA A 64 -15.94 3.11 -8.56
N HIS A 65 -14.91 2.96 -7.76
CA HIS A 65 -14.49 1.66 -7.23
C HIS A 65 -14.13 1.78 -5.76
N GLU A 66 -14.42 0.75 -5.01
CA GLU A 66 -13.93 0.64 -3.66
C GLU A 66 -12.53 0.08 -3.68
N PHE A 67 -11.64 0.66 -2.90
CA PHE A 67 -10.29 0.14 -2.75
C PHE A 67 -10.03 -0.22 -1.30
N SER A 68 -9.06 -1.09 -1.10
CA SER A 68 -8.54 -1.39 0.23
C SER A 68 -7.04 -1.57 0.18
N VAL A 69 -6.40 -1.18 1.28
CA VAL A 69 -4.98 -1.40 1.51
C VAL A 69 -4.84 -2.09 2.84
N THR A 70 -4.16 -3.21 2.86
CA THR A 70 -3.95 -3.96 4.10
C THR A 70 -2.47 -4.30 4.25
N ILE A 71 -2.03 -4.41 5.50
CA ILE A 71 -0.74 -4.99 5.84
C ILE A 71 -1.06 -6.20 6.71
N ALA A 72 -0.65 -7.37 6.26
CA ALA A 72 -0.92 -8.61 6.96
C ALA A 72 0.33 -9.49 6.98
N ARG A 73 0.47 -10.29 8.04
CA ARG A 73 1.58 -11.21 8.15
C ARG A 73 1.46 -12.31 7.11
N GLU A 74 2.56 -12.62 6.43
CA GLU A 74 2.57 -13.67 5.43
C GLU A 74 2.28 -15.03 6.06
N GLY A 75 1.36 -15.76 5.44
CA GLY A 75 0.98 -17.08 5.92
C GLY A 75 0.09 -17.10 7.16
N ALA A 76 -0.43 -15.97 7.57
CA ALA A 76 -1.29 -15.87 8.74
C ALA A 76 -2.42 -14.88 8.49
N GLU A 77 -3.50 -15.02 9.25
CA GLU A 77 -4.64 -14.10 9.18
C GLU A 77 -4.46 -12.96 10.19
N LEU A 78 -3.29 -12.36 10.19
CA LEU A 78 -2.96 -11.29 11.11
C LEU A 78 -2.81 -9.99 10.33
N VAL A 79 -3.83 -9.15 10.41
CA VAL A 79 -3.86 -7.84 9.78
C VAL A 79 -3.43 -6.78 10.78
N VAL A 80 -2.41 -6.03 10.48
CA VAL A 80 -1.90 -4.98 11.37
C VAL A 80 -2.26 -3.58 10.90
N PHE A 81 -2.73 -3.44 9.66
CA PHE A 81 -3.17 -2.17 9.12
C PHE A 81 -4.23 -2.42 8.05
N SER A 82 -5.25 -1.59 8.05
CA SER A 82 -6.30 -1.64 7.04
C SER A 82 -6.83 -0.23 6.80
N ALA A 83 -6.92 0.13 5.55
CA ALA A 83 -7.52 1.39 5.13
C ALA A 83 -8.28 1.16 3.83
N GLY A 84 -9.27 1.98 3.56
CA GLY A 84 -10.05 1.85 2.35
C GLY A 84 -10.87 3.09 2.08
N GLY A 85 -11.52 3.07 0.95
CA GLY A 85 -12.36 4.18 0.52
C GLY A 85 -12.83 3.98 -0.89
N GLU A 86 -13.31 5.05 -1.49
CA GLU A 86 -13.78 5.05 -2.85
C GLU A 86 -12.85 5.87 -3.73
N ILE A 87 -12.55 5.33 -4.90
CA ILE A 87 -11.80 6.04 -5.92
C ILE A 87 -12.72 6.28 -7.09
N LYS A 88 -12.73 7.51 -7.60
CA LYS A 88 -13.47 7.85 -8.81
C LYS A 88 -12.47 8.14 -9.92
N PHE A 89 -12.61 7.42 -11.02
CA PHE A 89 -11.81 7.66 -12.21
C PHE A 89 -12.67 8.39 -13.22
N GLU A 90 -12.13 9.45 -13.77
CA GLU A 90 -12.77 10.11 -14.88
C GLU A 90 -12.55 9.28 -16.14
N SER A 91 -13.10 9.69 -17.25
CA SER A 91 -13.04 8.92 -18.48
C SER A 91 -11.62 8.51 -18.84
N GLY A 92 -11.53 7.34 -19.42
CA GLY A 92 -10.37 6.58 -19.86
C GLY A 92 -8.99 7.23 -19.81
N GLY A 93 -8.04 6.50 -19.23
CA GLY A 93 -6.66 6.93 -19.15
C GLY A 93 -6.32 7.84 -17.99
N SER A 94 -7.26 8.08 -17.09
CA SER A 94 -6.94 8.89 -15.92
C SER A 94 -6.11 8.09 -14.93
N GLU A 95 -5.23 8.81 -14.25
CA GLU A 95 -4.32 8.29 -13.26
C GLU A 95 -4.69 8.88 -11.91
N VAL A 96 -4.76 8.04 -10.89
CA VAL A 96 -5.09 8.48 -9.53
C VAL A 96 -3.95 8.11 -8.60
N GLU A 97 -3.52 9.08 -7.82
CA GLU A 97 -2.54 8.86 -6.76
C GLU A 97 -3.24 8.81 -5.42
N LEU A 98 -3.00 7.76 -4.66
CA LEU A 98 -3.53 7.60 -3.32
C LEU A 98 -2.40 7.78 -2.33
N ILE A 99 -2.64 8.62 -1.34
CA ILE A 99 -1.69 8.84 -0.25
C ILE A 99 -2.43 8.56 1.03
N LEU A 100 -2.04 7.49 1.72
CA LEU A 100 -2.72 7.03 2.91
C LEU A 100 -1.80 7.14 4.11
N PRO A 101 -2.14 7.99 5.09
CA PRO A 101 -1.35 8.03 6.31
C PRO A 101 -1.59 6.76 7.14
N ALA A 102 -0.53 6.24 7.71
CA ALA A 102 -0.57 5.07 8.56
C ALA A 102 -0.04 5.43 9.95
N PHE A 103 -0.90 5.29 10.94
CA PHE A 103 -0.58 5.61 12.33
C PHE A 103 -0.86 4.42 13.22
N GLY A 104 -0.04 4.24 14.24
CA GLY A 104 -0.30 3.23 15.25
C GLY A 104 -0.22 1.80 14.74
N VAL A 105 0.50 1.58 13.66
CA VAL A 105 0.67 0.24 13.10
C VAL A 105 1.57 -0.55 14.04
N THR A 106 1.03 -1.59 14.64
CA THR A 106 1.74 -2.38 15.64
C THR A 106 1.99 -3.77 15.12
N PHE A 107 3.26 -4.15 15.09
CA PHE A 107 3.68 -5.47 14.66
C PHE A 107 3.88 -6.34 15.91
N PRO A 108 3.12 -7.43 16.05
CA PRO A 108 3.22 -8.27 17.24
C PRO A 108 4.53 -9.05 17.31
N LYS A 109 5.13 -9.34 16.17
CA LYS A 109 6.40 -10.05 16.12
C LYS A 109 7.11 -9.81 14.79
N GLU A 110 8.39 -10.16 14.77
CA GLU A 110 9.19 -10.11 13.55
C GLU A 110 8.66 -11.08 12.50
N GLY A 111 9.01 -10.86 11.27
CA GLY A 111 8.64 -11.73 10.17
C GLY A 111 8.41 -10.97 8.88
N VAL A 112 7.80 -11.65 7.94
CA VAL A 112 7.45 -11.09 6.64
C VAL A 112 5.96 -10.73 6.65
N TYR A 113 5.68 -9.50 6.24
CA TYR A 113 4.32 -9.00 6.08
C TYR A 113 4.15 -8.58 4.63
N ASN A 114 2.91 -8.46 4.19
CA ASN A 114 2.61 -8.02 2.83
C ASN A 114 1.69 -6.81 2.86
N LEU A 115 2.08 -5.79 2.14
CA LEU A 115 1.24 -4.64 1.83
C LEU A 115 0.47 -5.01 0.57
N ILE A 116 -0.85 -5.02 0.64
CA ILE A 116 -1.69 -5.47 -0.46
C ILE A 116 -2.69 -4.39 -0.82
N PHE A 117 -2.76 -4.06 -2.10
CA PHE A 117 -3.71 -3.11 -2.65
C PHE A 117 -4.75 -3.86 -3.47
N ARG A 118 -6.03 -3.63 -3.16
CA ARG A 118 -7.16 -4.25 -3.89
C ARG A 118 -8.10 -3.19 -4.39
N ILE A 119 -8.70 -3.48 -5.54
CA ILE A 119 -9.88 -2.78 -6.03
C ILE A 119 -11.01 -3.81 -6.00
N GLY A 120 -12.07 -3.52 -5.25
CA GLY A 120 -13.06 -4.54 -4.97
C GLY A 120 -12.41 -5.73 -4.27
N ASN A 121 -12.62 -6.91 -4.80
CA ASN A 121 -12.01 -8.13 -4.25
C ASN A 121 -10.73 -8.56 -4.96
N ASN A 122 -10.29 -7.80 -5.96
CA ASN A 122 -9.15 -8.18 -6.78
C ASN A 122 -7.87 -7.48 -6.33
N GLN A 123 -6.80 -8.25 -6.24
CA GLN A 123 -5.50 -7.72 -5.88
C GLN A 123 -4.82 -7.12 -7.11
N TYR A 124 -4.37 -5.90 -7.01
CA TYR A 124 -3.68 -5.19 -8.09
C TYR A 124 -2.25 -4.84 -7.76
N GLY A 125 -1.87 -4.93 -6.52
CA GLY A 125 -0.49 -4.68 -6.13
C GLY A 125 -0.17 -5.34 -4.81
N SER A 126 1.10 -5.71 -4.64
CA SER A 126 1.58 -6.18 -3.35
C SER A 126 3.04 -5.79 -3.18
N ARG A 127 3.44 -5.61 -1.94
CA ARG A 127 4.82 -5.31 -1.61
C ARG A 127 5.18 -6.02 -0.31
N ARG A 128 6.31 -6.69 -0.32
CA ARG A 128 6.79 -7.39 0.86
C ARG A 128 7.37 -6.39 1.86
N ILE A 129 7.05 -6.61 3.11
CA ILE A 129 7.57 -5.84 4.24
C ILE A 129 8.36 -6.78 5.14
N ILE A 130 9.59 -6.41 5.43
CA ILE A 130 10.44 -7.20 6.31
C ILE A 130 10.46 -6.50 7.67
N VAL A 131 10.10 -7.22 8.72
CA VAL A 131 10.11 -6.71 10.08
C VAL A 131 11.14 -7.52 10.87
N ASN A 132 12.22 -6.87 11.24
CA ASN A 132 13.36 -7.47 11.91
C ASN A 132 13.43 -7.09 13.38
N ARG A 133 14.00 -7.97 14.17
CA ARG A 133 14.40 -7.65 15.53
C ARG A 133 15.84 -7.14 15.53
N LYS A 134 16.05 -6.00 16.18
CA LYS A 134 17.40 -5.50 16.37
C LYS A 134 18.13 -6.44 17.33
N GLN A 135 19.31 -6.88 16.96
CA GLN A 135 20.05 -7.81 17.79
C GLN A 135 20.57 -7.13 19.04
N ALA A 136 20.39 -7.78 20.19
CA ALA A 136 20.92 -7.30 21.45
C ALA A 136 22.46 -7.32 21.38
N GLY A 137 23.06 -6.23 21.84
CA GLY A 137 24.52 -6.11 21.79
C GLY A 137 25.06 -5.89 20.39
N GLY A 138 24.20 -5.72 19.41
CA GLY A 138 24.63 -5.35 18.06
C GLY A 138 25.19 -3.95 18.07
N THR A 139 26.36 -3.82 17.63
CA THR A 139 27.05 -2.53 17.58
C THR A 139 27.01 -1.96 16.19
#